data_954e494071fa4f6633546bd24fc8f928
#
_entry.id   954e494071fa4f6633546bd24fc8f928
#
_cell.length_a   1.000
_cell.length_b   1.000
_cell.length_c   1.000
_cell.angle_alpha   90.00
_cell.angle_beta   90.00
_cell.angle_gamma   90.00
#
_symmetry.space_group_name_H-M   'P 1'
#
loop_
_entity.id
_entity.type
_entity.pdbx_description
1 polymer ?
#
loop_
_entity_poly.entity_id
_entity_poly.type
_entity_poly.pdbx_seq_one_letter_code
_entity_poly.pdbx_strand_id
1 'polypeptide(L)'
;MLFKQLLEADSCTYTYLIGCEETRRAILIDPVLDTAERDLQVLKDMGLTLMATLETHVHADHLTSARRLKQRTECRIAYPKMLDLPCADIGVQEGEPFRVGSVTLHPLFTPGHTDHHHAYLIDTPVQKLLFTGDALLIEACGRTDFQSGSATDLYNSIHNKLFSLPGETLVYPGHDYEQRFVSSIAQEKARNPRMGGGRSKDDFVAL
;
A
#
# COMPACT_ATOMS: atom_id res chain seq x y z
N MET A 1 4.29 0.26 -17.98
CA MET A 1 4.22 0.79 -16.60
C MET A 1 5.63 0.94 -16.05
N LEU A 2 5.95 2.05 -15.42
CA LEU A 2 7.20 2.29 -14.69
C LEU A 2 6.96 2.03 -13.20
N PHE A 3 7.93 1.39 -12.53
CA PHE A 3 7.81 0.97 -11.14
C PHE A 3 9.12 1.15 -10.38
N LYS A 4 9.05 1.66 -9.16
CA LYS A 4 10.14 1.68 -8.19
C LYS A 4 9.61 1.37 -6.79
N GLN A 5 10.36 0.56 -6.05
CA GLN A 5 10.20 0.34 -4.62
C GLN A 5 11.34 1.09 -3.91
N LEU A 6 10.98 1.99 -3.02
CA LEU A 6 11.91 2.94 -2.40
C LEU A 6 11.87 2.77 -0.87
N LEU A 7 12.92 2.21 -0.29
CA LEU A 7 13.03 1.99 1.15
C LEU A 7 13.36 3.30 1.87
N GLU A 8 12.62 3.60 2.94
CA GLU A 8 13.04 4.48 4.02
C GLU A 8 13.57 3.58 5.15
N ALA A 9 14.83 3.78 5.55
CA ALA A 9 15.57 2.79 6.35
C ALA A 9 15.25 2.86 7.85
N ASP A 10 14.90 4.03 8.37
CA ASP A 10 14.70 4.22 9.82
C ASP A 10 13.37 3.61 10.30
N SER A 11 12.29 3.79 9.52
CA SER A 11 10.99 3.15 9.78
C SER A 11 10.82 1.81 9.06
N CYS A 12 11.75 1.44 8.17
CA CYS A 12 11.63 0.27 7.27
C CYS A 12 10.41 0.32 6.36
N THR A 13 9.93 1.53 6.02
CA THR A 13 8.77 1.76 5.16
C THR A 13 9.16 1.72 3.68
N TYR A 14 8.31 1.13 2.87
CA TYR A 14 8.40 1.21 1.41
C TYR A 14 7.45 2.25 0.84
N THR A 15 8.01 3.23 0.15
CA THR A 15 7.27 4.08 -0.79
C THR A 15 7.28 3.42 -2.17
N TYR A 16 6.13 3.39 -2.84
CA TYR A 16 6.03 2.83 -4.19
C TYR A 16 5.74 3.91 -5.23
N LEU A 17 6.62 4.04 -6.23
CA LEU A 17 6.40 4.88 -7.38
C LEU A 17 5.78 4.05 -8.51
N ILE A 18 4.59 4.47 -8.95
CA ILE A 18 3.88 3.90 -10.08
C ILE A 18 3.76 4.97 -11.17
N GLY A 19 4.31 4.71 -12.34
CA GLY A 19 4.31 5.64 -13.46
C GLY A 19 3.71 5.06 -14.74
N CYS A 20 3.05 5.92 -15.51
CA CYS A 20 2.62 5.61 -16.85
C CYS A 20 3.70 6.05 -17.85
N GLU A 21 4.19 5.11 -18.64
CA GLU A 21 5.27 5.33 -19.61
C GLU A 21 4.87 6.31 -20.73
N GLU A 22 3.61 6.20 -21.20
CA GLU A 22 3.08 7.02 -22.28
C GLU A 22 2.82 8.47 -21.86
N THR A 23 2.15 8.66 -20.70
CA THR A 23 1.74 9.99 -20.26
C THR A 23 2.79 10.68 -19.37
N ARG A 24 3.84 9.97 -18.99
CA ARG A 24 4.90 10.43 -18.04
C ARG A 24 4.33 10.94 -16.71
N ARG A 25 3.14 10.49 -16.34
CA ARG A 25 2.49 10.78 -15.05
C ARG A 25 2.75 9.67 -14.06
N ALA A 26 2.89 10.02 -12.77
CA ALA A 26 3.16 9.08 -11.70
C ALA A 26 2.35 9.39 -10.44
N ILE A 27 2.27 8.38 -9.56
CA ILE A 27 1.86 8.51 -8.17
C ILE A 27 2.92 7.93 -7.25
N LEU A 28 2.86 8.32 -5.99
CA LEU A 28 3.59 7.69 -4.88
C LEU A 28 2.58 7.09 -3.90
N ILE A 29 2.76 5.82 -3.54
CA ILE A 29 2.02 5.17 -2.47
C ILE A 29 2.86 5.23 -1.21
N ASP A 30 2.27 5.66 -0.09
CA ASP A 30 2.86 5.78 1.25
C ASP A 30 4.22 6.52 1.27
N PRO A 31 4.30 7.78 0.78
CA PRO A 31 5.54 8.51 0.73
C PRO A 31 5.92 9.07 2.11
N VAL A 32 7.18 8.82 2.56
CA VAL A 32 7.70 9.22 3.86
C VAL A 32 8.33 10.63 3.83
N LEU A 33 8.09 11.44 4.89
CA LEU A 33 8.54 12.85 4.94
C LEU A 33 10.05 12.99 4.83
N ASP A 34 10.81 12.13 5.51
CA ASP A 34 12.27 12.22 5.58
C ASP A 34 12.95 11.89 4.25
N THR A 35 12.25 11.17 3.36
CA THR A 35 12.73 10.83 2.02
C THR A 35 12.08 11.64 0.88
N ALA A 36 11.35 12.70 1.19
CA ALA A 36 10.66 13.52 0.18
C ALA A 36 11.59 14.07 -0.92
N GLU A 37 12.81 14.51 -0.57
CA GLU A 37 13.76 15.04 -1.57
C GLU A 37 14.33 13.92 -2.47
N ARG A 38 14.55 12.71 -1.92
CA ARG A 38 14.89 11.51 -2.71
C ARG A 38 13.79 11.22 -3.73
N ASP A 39 12.54 11.21 -3.30
CA ASP A 39 11.41 10.87 -4.16
C ASP A 39 11.23 11.90 -5.28
N LEU A 40 11.39 13.20 -4.98
CA LEU A 40 11.42 14.27 -5.98
C LEU A 40 12.56 14.10 -7.00
N GLN A 41 13.76 13.70 -6.53
CA GLN A 41 14.89 13.46 -7.41
C GLN A 41 14.64 12.25 -8.32
N VAL A 42 14.10 11.15 -7.79
CA VAL A 42 13.72 9.95 -8.58
C VAL A 42 12.70 10.30 -9.66
N LEU A 43 11.66 11.06 -9.32
CA LEU A 43 10.67 11.54 -10.30
C LEU A 43 11.33 12.35 -11.42
N LYS A 44 12.21 13.28 -11.05
CA LYS A 44 12.97 14.12 -12.01
C LYS A 44 13.86 13.29 -12.92
N ASP A 45 14.65 12.36 -12.36
CA ASP A 45 15.57 11.51 -13.12
C ASP A 45 14.84 10.59 -14.10
N MET A 46 13.65 10.15 -13.69
CA MET A 46 12.76 9.36 -14.56
C MET A 46 11.94 10.22 -15.53
N GLY A 47 12.00 11.55 -15.46
CA GLY A 47 11.21 12.48 -16.25
C GLY A 47 9.71 12.29 -16.05
N LEU A 48 9.26 12.13 -14.78
CA LEU A 48 7.89 11.88 -14.41
C LEU A 48 7.28 13.10 -13.71
N THR A 49 6.00 13.38 -13.99
CA THR A 49 5.20 14.38 -13.28
C THR A 49 4.36 13.68 -12.22
N LEU A 50 4.54 14.07 -10.95
CA LEU A 50 3.72 13.53 -9.85
C LEU A 50 2.30 14.09 -9.94
N MET A 51 1.31 13.19 -10.05
CA MET A 51 -0.11 13.55 -10.06
C MET A 51 -0.74 13.55 -8.68
N ALA A 52 -0.39 12.54 -7.88
CA ALA A 52 -0.96 12.36 -6.55
C ALA A 52 -0.03 11.53 -5.66
N THR A 53 -0.16 11.73 -4.35
CA THR A 53 0.20 10.75 -3.33
C THR A 53 -1.04 9.95 -2.95
N LEU A 54 -0.85 8.69 -2.60
CA LEU A 54 -1.91 7.73 -2.30
C LEU A 54 -1.54 7.00 -1.01
N GLU A 55 -2.32 7.19 0.05
CA GLU A 55 -2.04 6.56 1.34
C GLU A 55 -2.88 5.28 1.51
N THR A 56 -2.25 4.22 2.02
CA THR A 56 -2.97 2.99 2.39
C THR A 56 -3.81 3.19 3.64
N HIS A 57 -3.29 3.95 4.60
CA HIS A 57 -3.91 4.28 5.88
C HIS A 57 -3.28 5.55 6.48
N VAL A 58 -3.69 5.96 7.66
CA VAL A 58 -2.98 6.98 8.46
C VAL A 58 -1.86 6.30 9.24
N HIS A 59 -0.62 6.63 8.90
CA HIS A 59 0.57 6.06 9.52
C HIS A 59 0.79 6.61 10.93
N ALA A 60 1.20 5.75 11.86
CA ALA A 60 1.54 6.12 13.23
C ALA A 60 3.05 6.10 13.51
N ASP A 61 3.81 5.44 12.68
CA ASP A 61 5.25 5.19 12.79
C ASP A 61 6.11 6.26 12.11
N HIS A 62 5.56 6.95 11.10
CA HIS A 62 6.23 8.03 10.38
C HIS A 62 5.25 9.12 9.92
N LEU A 63 5.81 10.27 9.52
CA LEU A 63 5.03 11.34 8.90
C LEU A 63 5.04 11.17 7.37
N THR A 64 3.87 11.28 6.75
CA THR A 64 3.78 11.31 5.29
C THR A 64 4.35 12.59 4.69
N SER A 65 4.98 12.49 3.54
CA SER A 65 5.45 13.64 2.75
C SER A 65 4.37 14.27 1.86
N ALA A 66 3.15 13.75 1.85
CA ALA A 66 2.10 14.16 0.92
C ALA A 66 1.92 15.69 0.83
N ARG A 67 1.85 16.38 1.97
CA ARG A 67 1.72 17.85 2.00
C ARG A 67 2.95 18.55 1.40
N ARG A 68 4.16 18.08 1.70
CA ARG A 68 5.41 18.63 1.17
C ARG A 68 5.51 18.44 -0.33
N LEU A 69 5.18 17.25 -0.80
CA LEU A 69 5.14 16.93 -2.23
C LEU A 69 4.11 17.79 -2.97
N LYS A 70 2.91 17.96 -2.41
CA LYS A 70 1.89 18.85 -2.97
C LYS A 70 2.39 20.30 -3.11
N GLN A 71 3.09 20.82 -2.11
CA GLN A 71 3.65 22.18 -2.16
C GLN A 71 4.74 22.35 -3.24
N ARG A 72 5.44 21.27 -3.58
CA ARG A 72 6.56 21.29 -4.51
C ARG A 72 6.17 20.93 -5.96
N THR A 73 5.09 20.19 -6.15
CA THR A 73 4.71 19.62 -7.45
C THR A 73 3.28 19.92 -7.88
N GLU A 74 2.49 20.52 -6.99
CA GLU A 74 1.04 20.74 -7.16
C GLU A 74 0.24 19.43 -7.29
N CYS A 75 0.82 18.28 -6.91
CA CYS A 75 0.13 17.00 -6.90
C CYS A 75 -1.07 17.01 -5.94
N ARG A 76 -2.00 16.10 -6.14
CA ARG A 76 -3.15 15.90 -5.27
C ARG A 76 -2.81 14.92 -4.15
N ILE A 77 -3.49 15.05 -3.02
CA ILE A 77 -3.37 14.14 -1.87
C ILE A 77 -4.60 13.24 -1.86
N ALA A 78 -4.39 11.92 -1.88
CA ALA A 78 -5.44 10.92 -1.82
C ALA A 78 -5.35 10.09 -0.54
N TYR A 79 -6.46 10.03 0.19
CA TYR A 79 -6.63 9.23 1.41
C TYR A 79 -7.89 8.35 1.33
N PRO A 80 -8.01 7.31 2.17
CA PRO A 80 -9.28 6.61 2.35
C PRO A 80 -10.42 7.58 2.62
N LYS A 81 -11.47 7.52 1.79
CA LYS A 81 -12.59 8.49 1.77
C LYS A 81 -13.33 8.59 3.11
N MET A 82 -13.43 7.48 3.82
CA MET A 82 -14.12 7.41 5.09
C MET A 82 -13.49 8.24 6.22
N LEU A 83 -12.24 8.66 6.05
CA LEU A 83 -11.55 9.53 7.01
C LEU A 83 -12.01 11.00 6.95
N ASP A 84 -12.60 11.41 5.83
CA ASP A 84 -13.07 12.79 5.59
C ASP A 84 -12.05 13.88 6.00
N LEU A 85 -10.78 13.65 5.61
CA LEU A 85 -9.68 14.54 6.01
C LEU A 85 -9.71 15.83 5.22
N PRO A 86 -9.67 17.00 5.89
CA PRO A 86 -9.66 18.31 5.21
C PRO A 86 -8.45 18.54 4.29
N CYS A 87 -7.37 17.80 4.49
CA CYS A 87 -6.16 17.88 3.67
C CYS A 87 -6.21 17.00 2.41
N ALA A 88 -7.18 16.08 2.32
CA ALA A 88 -7.32 15.18 1.18
C ALA A 88 -8.04 15.89 0.02
N ASP A 89 -7.46 15.80 -1.18
CA ASP A 89 -8.08 16.28 -2.42
C ASP A 89 -8.92 15.19 -3.10
N ILE A 90 -8.63 13.92 -2.78
CA ILE A 90 -9.26 12.74 -3.36
C ILE A 90 -9.58 11.76 -2.23
N GLY A 91 -10.85 11.39 -2.13
CA GLY A 91 -11.29 10.27 -1.29
C GLY A 91 -11.19 8.96 -2.07
N VAL A 92 -10.43 7.99 -1.57
CA VAL A 92 -10.30 6.65 -2.16
C VAL A 92 -11.28 5.70 -1.52
N GLN A 93 -11.96 4.90 -2.33
CA GLN A 93 -12.86 3.85 -1.83
C GLN A 93 -12.86 2.62 -2.75
N GLU A 94 -13.18 1.46 -2.19
CA GLU A 94 -13.34 0.23 -2.95
C GLU A 94 -14.40 0.38 -4.03
N GLY A 95 -14.15 -0.18 -5.22
CA GLY A 95 -15.05 -0.08 -6.37
C GLY A 95 -14.83 1.16 -7.24
N GLU A 96 -14.05 2.15 -6.79
CA GLU A 96 -13.67 3.33 -7.58
C GLU A 96 -12.18 3.26 -7.99
N PRO A 97 -11.85 2.80 -9.21
CA PRO A 97 -10.46 2.66 -9.64
C PRO A 97 -9.74 4.01 -9.74
N PHE A 98 -8.49 4.06 -9.26
CA PHE A 98 -7.59 5.19 -9.41
C PHE A 98 -6.75 5.03 -10.67
N ARG A 99 -6.66 6.07 -11.52
CA ARG A 99 -5.98 5.98 -12.82
C ARG A 99 -4.79 6.92 -12.94
N VAL A 100 -3.68 6.37 -13.47
CA VAL A 100 -2.45 7.09 -13.80
C VAL A 100 -2.12 6.81 -15.26
N GLY A 101 -2.63 7.63 -16.17
CA GLY A 101 -2.57 7.33 -17.60
C GLY A 101 -3.27 6.01 -17.91
N SER A 102 -2.53 5.07 -18.54
CA SER A 102 -3.04 3.73 -18.84
C SER A 102 -2.98 2.74 -17.66
N VAL A 103 -2.35 3.12 -16.55
CA VAL A 103 -2.26 2.27 -15.36
C VAL A 103 -3.48 2.48 -14.47
N THR A 104 -4.11 1.39 -14.06
CA THR A 104 -5.29 1.39 -13.18
C THR A 104 -4.97 0.68 -11.88
N LEU A 105 -5.20 1.37 -10.74
CA LEU A 105 -5.14 0.80 -9.39
C LEU A 105 -6.56 0.56 -8.91
N HIS A 106 -6.82 -0.62 -8.38
CA HIS A 106 -8.09 -1.01 -7.78
C HIS A 106 -7.95 -1.00 -6.26
N PRO A 107 -8.57 -0.02 -5.56
CA PRO A 107 -8.58 -0.02 -4.10
C PRO A 107 -9.37 -1.22 -3.58
N LEU A 108 -8.83 -1.88 -2.58
CA LEU A 108 -9.45 -2.97 -1.82
C LEU A 108 -9.57 -2.53 -0.36
N PHE A 109 -10.76 -2.39 0.16
CA PHE A 109 -10.96 -2.08 1.57
C PHE A 109 -10.55 -3.27 2.43
N THR A 110 -9.50 -3.12 3.21
CA THR A 110 -8.84 -4.16 3.99
C THR A 110 -8.66 -3.73 5.46
N PRO A 111 -9.76 -3.47 6.19
CA PRO A 111 -9.68 -3.05 7.57
C PRO A 111 -9.07 -4.13 8.47
N GLY A 112 -8.52 -3.68 9.60
CA GLY A 112 -8.03 -4.55 10.66
C GLY A 112 -6.72 -4.10 11.29
N HIS A 113 -5.72 -3.65 10.52
CA HIS A 113 -4.60 -2.88 11.05
C HIS A 113 -5.09 -1.50 11.52
N THR A 114 -5.81 -0.80 10.65
CA THR A 114 -6.68 0.32 10.98
C THR A 114 -8.08 0.05 10.44
N ASP A 115 -9.09 0.75 10.93
CA ASP A 115 -10.49 0.62 10.47
C ASP A 115 -10.72 1.19 9.05
N HIS A 116 -9.81 2.00 8.55
CA HIS A 116 -9.89 2.69 7.26
C HIS A 116 -8.87 2.19 6.22
N HIS A 117 -8.11 1.14 6.52
CA HIS A 117 -7.03 0.64 5.68
C HIS A 117 -7.50 0.19 4.29
N HIS A 118 -6.72 0.52 3.26
CA HIS A 118 -6.90 0.04 1.88
C HIS A 118 -5.60 -0.55 1.33
N ALA A 119 -5.71 -1.69 0.66
CA ALA A 119 -4.69 -2.19 -0.24
C ALA A 119 -4.97 -1.73 -1.68
N TYR A 120 -3.98 -1.79 -2.57
CA TYR A 120 -4.14 -1.39 -3.97
C TYR A 120 -3.68 -2.51 -4.89
N LEU A 121 -4.55 -2.93 -5.81
CA LEU A 121 -4.26 -3.94 -6.80
C LEU A 121 -4.05 -3.30 -8.18
N ILE A 122 -2.94 -3.59 -8.82
CA ILE A 122 -2.72 -3.34 -10.25
C ILE A 122 -2.82 -4.69 -10.97
N ASP A 123 -3.78 -4.78 -11.90
CA ASP A 123 -3.99 -5.97 -12.73
C ASP A 123 -3.49 -5.68 -14.14
N THR A 124 -2.38 -6.29 -14.52
CA THR A 124 -1.85 -6.20 -15.89
C THR A 124 -1.99 -7.55 -16.61
N PRO A 125 -1.95 -7.58 -17.94
CA PRO A 125 -2.00 -8.85 -18.69
C PRO A 125 -0.88 -9.83 -18.32
N VAL A 126 0.24 -9.34 -17.78
CA VAL A 126 1.41 -10.15 -17.47
C VAL A 126 1.48 -10.54 -15.99
N GLN A 127 1.15 -9.61 -15.10
CA GLN A 127 1.36 -9.78 -13.66
C GLN A 127 0.38 -8.93 -12.85
N LYS A 128 -0.11 -9.47 -11.74
CA LYS A 128 -0.84 -8.72 -10.71
C LYS A 128 0.13 -8.26 -9.63
N LEU A 129 0.06 -6.97 -9.28
CA LEU A 129 0.85 -6.35 -8.21
C LEU A 129 -0.10 -5.87 -7.12
N LEU A 130 0.13 -6.31 -5.89
CA LEU A 130 -0.70 -5.98 -4.75
C LEU A 130 0.12 -5.22 -3.72
N PHE A 131 -0.21 -3.95 -3.49
CA PHE A 131 0.37 -3.09 -2.48
C PHE A 131 -0.49 -3.21 -1.23
N THR A 132 0.02 -3.91 -0.23
CA THR A 132 -0.78 -4.37 0.91
C THR A 132 -0.77 -3.43 2.10
N GLY A 133 0.03 -2.34 2.05
CA GLY A 133 0.25 -1.53 3.24
C GLY A 133 0.61 -2.42 4.43
N ASP A 134 0.01 -2.17 5.57
CA ASP A 134 0.22 -2.95 6.78
C ASP A 134 -0.85 -4.02 7.05
N ALA A 135 -1.74 -4.30 6.09
CA ALA A 135 -2.63 -5.44 6.27
C ALA A 135 -1.86 -6.76 6.21
N LEU A 136 -1.12 -7.00 5.12
CA LEU A 136 -0.32 -8.22 4.94
C LEU A 136 1.15 -7.83 4.70
N LEU A 137 2.04 -8.29 5.57
CA LEU A 137 3.49 -8.15 5.45
C LEU A 137 4.11 -9.49 5.03
N ILE A 138 5.39 -9.47 4.62
CA ILE A 138 6.10 -10.71 4.28
C ILE A 138 6.30 -11.54 5.54
N GLU A 139 5.69 -12.73 5.57
CA GLU A 139 5.67 -13.64 6.73
C GLU A 139 5.21 -12.99 8.04
N ALA A 140 4.40 -11.92 7.93
CA ALA A 140 3.84 -11.17 9.06
C ALA A 140 2.52 -10.51 8.68
N CYS A 141 1.94 -9.75 9.56
CA CYS A 141 0.82 -8.83 9.33
C CYS A 141 0.93 -7.63 10.28
N GLY A 142 0.24 -6.55 9.99
CA GLY A 142 0.15 -5.40 10.87
C GLY A 142 -0.46 -5.74 12.22
N ARG A 143 -0.12 -4.94 13.24
CA ARG A 143 -0.74 -5.04 14.57
C ARG A 143 -2.21 -4.61 14.51
N THR A 144 -3.00 -5.08 15.46
CA THR A 144 -4.44 -4.83 15.50
C THR A 144 -4.93 -4.22 16.82
N ASP A 145 -4.00 -3.88 17.69
CA ASP A 145 -4.24 -3.37 19.04
C ASP A 145 -4.12 -1.84 19.13
N PHE A 146 -4.06 -1.15 17.98
CA PHE A 146 -3.89 0.30 17.88
C PHE A 146 -4.76 0.88 16.75
N GLN A 147 -5.01 2.21 16.74
CA GLN A 147 -5.73 2.95 15.68
C GLN A 147 -7.05 2.29 15.23
N SER A 148 -7.91 1.90 16.17
CA SER A 148 -9.16 1.20 15.88
C SER A 148 -8.97 -0.12 15.13
N GLY A 149 -7.84 -0.80 15.37
CA GLY A 149 -7.54 -2.11 14.79
C GLY A 149 -8.47 -3.21 15.28
N SER A 150 -8.57 -4.28 14.50
CA SER A 150 -9.40 -5.44 14.78
C SER A 150 -8.77 -6.70 14.19
N ALA A 151 -8.37 -7.64 15.06
CA ALA A 151 -7.81 -8.91 14.60
C ALA A 151 -8.82 -9.69 13.74
N THR A 152 -10.10 -9.65 14.12
CA THR A 152 -11.19 -10.28 13.36
C THR A 152 -11.29 -9.71 11.94
N ASP A 153 -11.26 -8.39 11.80
CA ASP A 153 -11.37 -7.73 10.50
C ASP A 153 -10.11 -7.93 9.67
N LEU A 154 -8.93 -7.90 10.28
CA LEU A 154 -7.68 -8.17 9.58
C LEU A 154 -7.67 -9.60 8.99
N TYR A 155 -8.07 -10.59 9.80
CA TYR A 155 -8.19 -11.97 9.32
C TYR A 155 -9.15 -12.07 8.13
N ASN A 156 -10.33 -11.47 8.24
CA ASN A 156 -11.32 -11.49 7.18
C ASN A 156 -10.82 -10.76 5.91
N SER A 157 -10.17 -9.62 6.06
CA SER A 157 -9.58 -8.85 4.95
C SER A 157 -8.55 -9.67 4.19
N ILE A 158 -7.64 -10.33 4.92
CA ILE A 158 -6.60 -11.14 4.30
C ILE A 158 -7.19 -12.40 3.66
N HIS A 159 -7.98 -13.18 4.38
CA HIS A 159 -8.45 -14.47 3.89
C HIS A 159 -9.52 -14.36 2.80
N ASN A 160 -10.47 -13.40 2.93
CA ASN A 160 -11.58 -13.29 1.99
C ASN A 160 -11.26 -12.44 0.76
N LYS A 161 -10.30 -11.49 0.87
CA LYS A 161 -9.93 -10.60 -0.24
C LYS A 161 -8.53 -10.89 -0.78
N LEU A 162 -7.49 -10.73 0.04
CA LEU A 162 -6.11 -10.83 -0.46
C LEU A 162 -5.76 -12.26 -0.87
N PHE A 163 -6.06 -13.22 -0.02
CA PHE A 163 -5.82 -14.64 -0.31
C PHE A 163 -6.78 -15.25 -1.34
N SER A 164 -7.85 -14.54 -1.76
CA SER A 164 -8.66 -14.96 -2.89
C SER A 164 -8.02 -14.66 -4.26
N LEU A 165 -7.00 -13.80 -4.28
CA LEU A 165 -6.26 -13.49 -5.49
C LEU A 165 -5.42 -14.68 -5.97
N PRO A 166 -5.07 -14.76 -7.28
CA PRO A 166 -4.19 -15.78 -7.83
C PRO A 166 -2.88 -15.87 -7.07
N GLY A 167 -2.36 -17.11 -6.90
CA GLY A 167 -1.17 -17.37 -6.10
C GLY A 167 0.10 -16.64 -6.57
N GLU A 168 0.21 -16.39 -7.87
CA GLU A 168 1.31 -15.65 -8.52
C GLU A 168 1.24 -14.12 -8.33
N THR A 169 0.16 -13.59 -7.74
CA THR A 169 0.06 -12.17 -7.43
C THR A 169 1.20 -11.76 -6.51
N LEU A 170 2.00 -10.77 -6.93
CA LEU A 170 3.11 -10.26 -6.14
C LEU A 170 2.60 -9.36 -5.02
N VAL A 171 3.15 -9.55 -3.82
CA VAL A 171 2.82 -8.81 -2.61
C VAL A 171 3.93 -7.82 -2.30
N TYR A 172 3.59 -6.55 -2.27
CA TYR A 172 4.44 -5.42 -1.91
C TYR A 172 3.93 -4.78 -0.61
N PRO A 173 4.57 -5.06 0.54
CA PRO A 173 4.09 -4.62 1.85
C PRO A 173 4.41 -3.15 2.15
N GLY A 174 3.76 -2.55 3.16
CA GLY A 174 4.13 -1.24 3.69
C GLY A 174 5.49 -1.24 4.38
N HIS A 175 5.78 -2.32 5.13
CA HIS A 175 7.02 -2.49 5.88
C HIS A 175 7.67 -3.85 5.64
N ASP A 176 9.00 -3.90 5.71
CA ASP A 176 9.76 -5.15 5.75
C ASP A 176 11.09 -4.96 6.50
N TYR A 177 11.13 -5.41 7.74
CA TYR A 177 12.28 -5.27 8.64
C TYR A 177 13.46 -6.19 8.28
N GLU A 178 13.27 -7.12 7.34
CA GLU A 178 14.30 -8.07 6.90
C GLU A 178 14.75 -7.84 5.44
N GLN A 179 14.25 -6.79 4.80
CA GLN A 179 14.62 -6.38 3.43
C GLN A 179 14.45 -7.50 2.39
N ARG A 180 13.33 -8.23 2.47
CA ARG A 180 12.97 -9.29 1.52
C ARG A 180 12.32 -8.76 0.24
N PHE A 181 11.86 -7.49 0.28
CA PHE A 181 11.35 -6.68 -0.83
C PHE A 181 9.97 -7.10 -1.37
N VAL A 182 9.76 -8.37 -1.69
CA VAL A 182 8.56 -8.85 -2.36
C VAL A 182 8.26 -10.28 -1.97
N SER A 183 6.97 -10.62 -1.89
CA SER A 183 6.45 -11.97 -1.71
C SER A 183 5.40 -12.28 -2.78
N SER A 184 4.66 -13.35 -2.60
CA SER A 184 3.50 -13.69 -3.41
C SER A 184 2.35 -14.21 -2.54
N ILE A 185 1.13 -14.16 -3.06
CA ILE A 185 -0.04 -14.70 -2.37
C ILE A 185 0.15 -16.21 -2.05
N ALA A 186 0.74 -16.98 -2.96
CA ALA A 186 1.03 -18.40 -2.70
C ALA A 186 2.02 -18.57 -1.56
N GLN A 187 3.08 -17.76 -1.52
CA GLN A 187 4.08 -17.81 -0.46
C GLN A 187 3.49 -17.45 0.89
N GLU A 188 2.72 -16.36 0.98
CA GLU A 188 2.09 -15.95 2.23
C GLU A 188 1.05 -16.95 2.71
N LYS A 189 0.24 -17.53 1.83
CA LYS A 189 -0.68 -18.64 2.20
C LYS A 189 0.05 -19.83 2.79
N ALA A 190 1.21 -20.19 2.25
CA ALA A 190 1.94 -21.36 2.68
C ALA A 190 2.79 -21.14 3.93
N ARG A 191 3.44 -19.98 4.04
CA ARG A 191 4.55 -19.76 4.98
C ARG A 191 4.29 -18.70 6.05
N ASN A 192 3.30 -17.79 5.85
CA ASN A 192 3.06 -16.73 6.81
C ASN A 192 2.71 -17.32 8.18
N PRO A 193 3.53 -17.11 9.22
CA PRO A 193 3.31 -17.73 10.53
C PRO A 193 2.10 -17.17 11.28
N ARG A 194 1.59 -16.00 10.85
CA ARG A 194 0.40 -15.35 11.44
C ARG A 194 -0.88 -15.73 10.71
N MET A 195 -0.85 -15.75 9.37
CA MET A 195 -2.04 -15.84 8.51
C MET A 195 -2.07 -17.06 7.60
N GLY A 196 -0.93 -17.74 7.39
CA GLY A 196 -0.78 -18.87 6.48
C GLY A 196 -0.96 -20.23 7.16
N GLY A 197 -0.60 -21.30 6.41
CA GLY A 197 -0.58 -22.66 6.93
C GLY A 197 -1.94 -23.21 7.36
N GLY A 198 -3.05 -22.63 6.91
CA GLY A 198 -4.39 -23.05 7.32
C GLY A 198 -4.77 -22.59 8.74
N ARG A 199 -4.10 -21.57 9.29
CA ARG A 199 -4.45 -21.01 10.62
C ARG A 199 -5.91 -20.59 10.67
N SER A 200 -6.60 -21.02 11.72
CA SER A 200 -7.99 -20.65 11.95
C SER A 200 -8.10 -19.19 12.42
N LYS A 201 -9.29 -18.62 12.25
CA LYS A 201 -9.58 -17.27 12.75
C LYS A 201 -9.46 -17.18 14.28
N ASP A 202 -9.95 -18.18 14.98
CA ASP A 202 -9.92 -18.21 16.45
C ASP A 202 -8.48 -18.28 16.96
N ASP A 203 -7.62 -19.09 16.33
CA ASP A 203 -6.20 -19.15 16.67
C ASP A 203 -5.46 -17.84 16.40
N PHE A 204 -5.85 -17.11 15.34
CA PHE A 204 -5.25 -15.81 15.04
C PHE A 204 -5.70 -14.73 16.03
N VAL A 205 -6.99 -14.66 16.34
CA VAL A 205 -7.55 -13.66 17.27
C VAL A 205 -7.06 -13.88 18.72
N ALA A 206 -6.65 -15.10 19.06
CA ALA A 206 -6.10 -15.44 20.38
C ALA A 206 -4.60 -15.10 20.53
N LEU A 207 -3.90 -14.68 19.49
CA LEU A 207 -2.48 -14.29 19.52
C LEU A 207 -2.25 -12.89 20.07
#